data_93c531f183b6c661f0acedf4c9ef58de
#
_entry.id   93c531f183b6c661f0acedf4c9ef58de
#
_cell.length_a   1.000
_cell.length_b   1.000
_cell.length_c   1.000
_cell.angle_alpha   90.00
_cell.angle_beta   90.00
_cell.angle_gamma   90.00
#
_symmetry.space_group_name_H-M   'P 1'
#
loop_
_entity.id
_entity.type
_entity.pdbx_description
1 polymer ?
#
loop_
_entity_poly.entity_id
_entity_poly.type
_entity_poly.pdbx_seq_one_letter_code
_entity_poly.pdbx_strand_id
1 'polypeptide(L)'
;MTVHQDPFREAREQSGVQNTEFNGEKIPFILRLKELRKTVKDWQNFSSDHPFNVVPHSEENLRSMRQIPIEMDPPEHTDYRALVEPFFKRPTETEYMLDMAEMVHSMVADALSKEEMDAVYEFALPLQCRALARFLHVPESESEVWEAW
;
A
#
# COMPACT_ATOMS: atom_id res chain seq x y z
N MET A 1 -2.25 24.10 -18.81
CA MET A 1 -2.04 22.76 -18.22
C MET A 1 -0.55 22.44 -18.33
N THR A 2 0.16 22.46 -17.22
CA THR A 2 1.57 22.03 -17.19
C THR A 2 1.58 20.52 -17.33
N VAL A 3 2.05 20.02 -18.46
CA VAL A 3 2.25 18.57 -18.65
C VAL A 3 3.32 18.18 -17.62
N HIS A 4 2.95 17.41 -16.58
CA HIS A 4 3.91 16.84 -15.66
C HIS A 4 4.85 15.93 -16.45
N GLN A 5 6.07 16.39 -16.63
CA GLN A 5 7.11 15.64 -17.31
C GLN A 5 7.52 14.48 -16.39
N ASP A 6 7.42 13.25 -16.87
CA ASP A 6 7.84 12.06 -16.10
C ASP A 6 9.38 12.11 -15.91
N PRO A 7 9.87 12.33 -14.67
CA PRO A 7 11.30 12.51 -14.41
C PRO A 7 12.13 11.23 -14.60
N PHE A 8 11.45 10.08 -14.68
CA PHE A 8 12.09 8.77 -14.80
C PHE A 8 12.07 8.20 -16.22
N ARG A 9 11.46 8.92 -17.18
CA ARG A 9 11.26 8.41 -18.53
C ARG A 9 12.58 7.97 -19.18
N GLU A 10 13.56 8.86 -19.20
CA GLU A 10 14.84 8.62 -19.85
C GLU A 10 15.59 7.43 -19.23
N ALA A 11 15.71 7.39 -17.92
CA ALA A 11 16.34 6.29 -17.20
C ALA A 11 15.60 4.95 -17.43
N ARG A 12 14.26 5.00 -17.51
CA ARG A 12 13.45 3.81 -17.79
C ARG A 12 13.65 3.31 -19.24
N GLU A 13 13.79 4.20 -20.20
CA GLU A 13 14.03 3.85 -21.62
C GLU A 13 15.44 3.31 -21.83
N GLN A 14 16.44 3.85 -21.16
CA GLN A 14 17.84 3.43 -21.29
C GLN A 14 18.13 2.10 -20.58
N SER A 15 18.18 2.09 -19.26
CA SER A 15 18.62 0.92 -18.48
C SER A 15 17.50 0.27 -17.67
N GLY A 16 16.44 1.01 -17.35
CA GLY A 16 15.39 0.59 -16.41
C GLY A 16 15.83 0.60 -14.95
N VAL A 17 17.04 1.06 -14.67
CA VAL A 17 17.58 1.25 -13.33
C VAL A 17 18.23 2.62 -13.26
N GLN A 18 17.94 3.37 -12.20
CA GLN A 18 18.56 4.65 -11.89
C GLN A 18 19.17 4.60 -10.49
N ASN A 19 20.44 4.95 -10.38
CA ASN A 19 21.04 5.12 -9.07
C ASN A 19 20.64 6.49 -8.49
N THR A 20 20.19 6.48 -7.26
CA THR A 20 19.92 7.68 -6.46
C THR A 20 20.73 7.63 -5.18
N GLU A 21 20.78 8.75 -4.48
CA GLU A 21 21.40 8.81 -3.15
C GLU A 21 20.30 9.01 -2.10
N PHE A 22 20.31 8.18 -1.07
CA PHE A 22 19.41 8.27 0.07
C PHE A 22 20.21 8.05 1.35
N ASN A 23 20.16 9.02 2.26
CA ASN A 23 20.93 8.97 3.53
C ASN A 23 22.45 8.76 3.34
N GLY A 24 23.03 9.27 2.25
CA GLY A 24 24.46 9.11 1.92
C GLY A 24 24.83 7.78 1.25
N GLU A 25 23.86 6.89 1.04
CA GLU A 25 24.02 5.62 0.35
C GLU A 25 23.48 5.68 -1.09
N LYS A 26 24.17 5.01 -2.00
CA LYS A 26 23.69 4.87 -3.38
C LYS A 26 22.69 3.71 -3.46
N ILE A 27 21.45 4.04 -3.77
CA ILE A 27 20.36 3.08 -3.90
C ILE A 27 19.92 2.98 -5.36
N PRO A 28 19.83 1.76 -5.93
CA PRO A 28 19.30 1.56 -7.26
C PRO A 28 17.77 1.60 -7.26
N PHE A 29 17.17 2.50 -8.03
CA PHE A 29 15.73 2.50 -8.33
C PHE A 29 15.45 1.65 -9.55
N ILE A 30 14.61 0.64 -9.39
CA ILE A 30 14.16 -0.23 -10.47
C ILE A 30 12.91 0.40 -11.09
N LEU A 31 12.98 0.79 -12.35
CA LEU A 31 11.97 1.61 -13.03
C LEU A 31 11.09 0.83 -14.01
N ARG A 32 11.39 -0.45 -14.28
CA ARG A 32 10.61 -1.30 -15.18
C ARG A 32 9.94 -2.45 -14.44
N LEU A 33 8.67 -2.68 -14.77
CA LEU A 33 7.88 -3.75 -14.16
C LEU A 33 8.50 -5.15 -14.37
N LYS A 34 9.15 -5.38 -15.51
CA LYS A 34 9.80 -6.65 -15.81
C LYS A 34 10.95 -6.95 -14.85
N GLU A 35 11.80 -5.97 -14.59
CA GLU A 35 12.92 -6.06 -13.66
C GLU A 35 12.41 -6.14 -12.22
N LEU A 36 11.43 -5.30 -11.86
CA LEU A 36 10.80 -5.33 -10.54
C LEU A 36 10.22 -6.72 -10.20
N ARG A 37 9.49 -7.34 -11.14
CA ARG A 37 8.94 -8.70 -10.93
C ARG A 37 10.01 -9.80 -10.72
N LYS A 38 11.21 -9.59 -11.20
CA LYS A 38 12.34 -10.50 -10.92
C LYS A 38 12.92 -10.22 -9.55
N THR A 39 13.16 -8.95 -9.25
CA THR A 39 13.75 -8.50 -7.98
C THR A 39 12.92 -8.93 -6.77
N VAL A 40 11.60 -8.72 -6.80
CA VAL A 40 10.73 -9.09 -5.67
C VAL A 40 10.60 -10.60 -5.42
N LYS A 41 11.11 -11.44 -6.32
CA LYS A 41 11.17 -12.89 -6.15
C LYS A 41 12.55 -13.40 -5.72
N ASP A 42 13.55 -12.56 -5.82
CA ASP A 42 14.94 -12.88 -5.55
C ASP A 42 15.35 -12.32 -4.17
N TRP A 43 14.70 -12.86 -3.14
CA TRP A 43 14.90 -12.41 -1.76
C TRP A 43 16.34 -12.66 -1.27
N GLN A 44 17.07 -13.59 -1.86
CA GLN A 44 18.47 -13.87 -1.52
C GLN A 44 19.40 -12.70 -1.87
N ASN A 45 19.07 -11.93 -2.92
CA ASN A 45 19.83 -10.75 -3.33
C ASN A 45 19.15 -9.44 -2.95
N PHE A 46 17.83 -9.45 -2.71
CA PHE A 46 17.01 -8.29 -2.39
C PHE A 46 16.19 -8.58 -1.14
N SER A 47 16.87 -8.60 -0.01
CA SER A 47 16.31 -8.90 1.30
C SER A 47 15.32 -7.83 1.76
N SER A 48 14.24 -8.25 2.40
CA SER A 48 13.34 -7.40 3.19
C SER A 48 13.71 -7.40 4.67
N ASP A 49 14.67 -8.24 5.08
CA ASP A 49 15.14 -8.33 6.46
C ASP A 49 16.14 -7.21 6.80
N HIS A 50 15.66 -5.98 6.62
CA HIS A 50 16.42 -4.79 6.95
C HIS A 50 15.51 -3.72 7.55
N PRO A 51 15.00 -3.95 8.75
CA PRO A 51 14.05 -3.08 9.40
C PRO A 51 14.63 -1.67 9.58
N PHE A 52 13.78 -0.66 9.38
CA PHE A 52 14.08 0.76 9.56
C PHE A 52 15.00 1.41 8.52
N ASN A 53 15.48 0.70 7.51
CA ASN A 53 16.48 1.24 6.57
C ASN A 53 15.91 2.27 5.56
N VAL A 54 14.61 2.19 5.25
CA VAL A 54 13.94 3.06 4.27
C VAL A 54 12.97 4.05 4.93
N VAL A 55 12.92 4.06 6.24
CA VAL A 55 12.01 4.93 6.99
C VAL A 55 12.65 6.31 7.14
N PRO A 56 11.92 7.41 6.91
CA PRO A 56 12.41 8.76 7.20
C PRO A 56 12.93 8.87 8.64
N HIS A 57 14.01 9.60 8.85
CA HIS A 57 14.63 9.76 10.19
C HIS A 57 13.63 10.18 11.28
N SER A 58 12.56 10.89 10.91
CA SER A 58 11.48 11.26 11.83
C SER A 58 10.68 10.07 12.36
N GLU A 59 10.67 8.94 11.64
CA GLU A 59 9.93 7.74 12.03
C GLU A 59 10.79 6.71 12.77
N GLU A 60 12.11 6.72 12.60
CA GLU A 60 13.03 5.81 13.31
C GLU A 60 12.84 5.87 14.83
N ASN A 61 12.55 7.05 15.37
CA ASN A 61 12.32 7.26 16.79
C ASN A 61 10.92 6.86 17.28
N LEU A 62 9.97 6.61 16.35
CA LEU A 62 8.60 6.23 16.67
C LEU A 62 8.39 4.72 16.62
N ARG A 63 9.22 4.00 15.88
CA ARG A 63 9.10 2.55 15.70
C ARG A 63 10.09 1.80 16.58
N SER A 64 9.56 1.09 17.57
CA SER A 64 10.34 0.19 18.44
C SER A 64 10.22 -1.28 18.03
N MET A 65 9.34 -1.60 17.07
CA MET A 65 9.07 -2.97 16.65
C MET A 65 9.19 -3.13 15.15
N ARG A 66 9.66 -4.29 14.75
CA ARG A 66 9.72 -4.77 13.38
C ARG A 66 8.32 -4.98 12.81
N GLN A 67 8.08 -4.62 11.56
CA GLN A 67 6.81 -4.85 10.88
C GLN A 67 6.76 -6.28 10.33
N ILE A 68 6.16 -7.17 11.07
CA ILE A 68 5.99 -8.58 10.70
C ILE A 68 4.71 -8.75 9.89
N PRO A 69 4.74 -9.47 8.75
CA PRO A 69 5.86 -10.15 8.11
C PRO A 69 6.61 -9.33 7.04
N ILE A 70 6.35 -8.04 6.89
CA ILE A 70 6.85 -7.21 5.78
C ILE A 70 8.37 -7.11 5.80
N GLU A 71 8.96 -6.94 6.99
CA GLU A 71 10.40 -6.77 7.20
C GLU A 71 11.07 -8.10 7.56
N MET A 72 10.76 -9.16 6.81
CA MET A 72 11.30 -10.51 7.02
C MET A 72 11.54 -11.21 5.69
N ASP A 73 12.47 -12.14 5.70
CA ASP A 73 12.74 -13.05 4.59
C ASP A 73 12.29 -14.49 4.90
N PRO A 74 12.11 -15.35 3.89
CA PRO A 74 11.96 -16.79 4.11
C PRO A 74 13.19 -17.38 4.87
N PRO A 75 13.01 -18.44 5.71
CA PRO A 75 11.76 -19.19 5.87
C PRO A 75 10.74 -18.54 6.80
N GLU A 76 11.15 -17.70 7.73
CA GLU A 76 10.26 -17.11 8.76
C GLU A 76 9.10 -16.32 8.16
N HIS A 77 9.35 -15.50 7.13
CA HIS A 77 8.30 -14.82 6.39
C HIS A 77 7.19 -15.77 5.93
N THR A 78 7.57 -16.96 5.43
CA THR A 78 6.61 -17.94 4.90
C THR A 78 5.64 -18.42 5.99
N ASP A 79 6.15 -18.66 7.19
CA ASP A 79 5.33 -19.14 8.31
C ASP A 79 4.34 -18.05 8.77
N TYR A 80 4.80 -16.82 8.97
CA TYR A 80 3.91 -15.71 9.31
C TYR A 80 2.91 -15.39 8.19
N ARG A 81 3.35 -15.43 6.93
CA ARG A 81 2.47 -15.21 5.78
C ARG A 81 1.35 -16.25 5.72
N ALA A 82 1.66 -17.53 5.99
CA ALA A 82 0.68 -18.60 6.01
C ALA A 82 -0.41 -18.39 7.07
N LEU A 83 -0.08 -17.79 8.20
CA LEU A 83 -1.06 -17.46 9.26
C LEU A 83 -2.04 -16.37 8.84
N VAL A 84 -1.57 -15.34 8.14
CA VAL A 84 -2.40 -14.17 7.80
C VAL A 84 -3.06 -14.27 6.44
N GLU A 85 -2.52 -15.04 5.50
CA GLU A 85 -3.02 -15.14 4.13
C GLU A 85 -4.50 -15.51 4.00
N PRO A 86 -5.08 -16.44 4.81
CA PRO A 86 -6.51 -16.75 4.74
C PRO A 86 -7.40 -15.52 4.92
N PHE A 87 -7.04 -14.61 5.81
CA PHE A 87 -7.78 -13.37 6.05
C PHE A 87 -7.73 -12.43 4.83
N PHE A 88 -6.58 -12.38 4.15
CA PHE A 88 -6.40 -11.56 2.95
C PHE A 88 -7.08 -12.14 1.69
N LYS A 89 -7.58 -13.38 1.74
CA LYS A 89 -8.38 -13.99 0.65
C LYS A 89 -9.86 -13.61 0.69
N ARG A 90 -10.36 -13.07 1.80
CA ARG A 90 -11.77 -12.67 1.96
C ARG A 90 -12.31 -11.77 0.83
N PRO A 91 -11.56 -10.79 0.30
CA PRO A 91 -12.04 -9.99 -0.82
C PRO A 91 -12.42 -10.77 -2.08
N THR A 92 -12.11 -12.07 -2.16
CA THR A 92 -12.53 -12.94 -3.25
C THR A 92 -13.84 -13.70 -2.96
N GLU A 93 -14.39 -13.60 -1.75
CA GLU A 93 -15.63 -14.22 -1.34
C GLU A 93 -16.83 -13.43 -1.89
N THR A 94 -17.82 -14.15 -2.40
CA THR A 94 -18.99 -13.52 -3.04
C THR A 94 -19.75 -12.61 -2.08
N GLU A 95 -19.95 -13.05 -0.83
CA GLU A 95 -20.66 -12.29 0.19
C GLU A 95 -19.95 -10.96 0.49
N TYR A 96 -18.63 -11.00 0.68
CA TYR A 96 -17.82 -9.80 0.88
C TYR A 96 -17.90 -8.85 -0.31
N MET A 97 -17.82 -9.38 -1.54
CA MET A 97 -17.92 -8.57 -2.75
C MET A 97 -19.27 -7.89 -2.91
N LEU A 98 -20.37 -8.56 -2.51
CA LEU A 98 -21.72 -7.99 -2.56
C LEU A 98 -21.89 -6.89 -1.51
N ASP A 99 -21.44 -7.10 -0.27
CA ASP A 99 -21.46 -6.09 0.78
C ASP A 99 -20.64 -4.85 0.39
N MET A 100 -19.45 -5.06 -0.16
CA MET A 100 -18.62 -3.96 -0.67
C MET A 100 -19.28 -3.19 -1.82
N ALA A 101 -19.93 -3.91 -2.75
CA ALA A 101 -20.64 -3.28 -3.85
C ALA A 101 -21.81 -2.43 -3.36
N GLU A 102 -22.58 -2.90 -2.39
CA GLU A 102 -23.69 -2.16 -1.78
C GLU A 102 -23.18 -0.86 -1.11
N MET A 103 -22.11 -0.96 -0.32
CA MET A 103 -21.47 0.21 0.30
C MET A 103 -21.03 1.23 -0.74
N VAL A 104 -20.32 0.78 -1.78
CA VAL A 104 -19.83 1.68 -2.85
C VAL A 104 -21.00 2.34 -3.60
N HIS A 105 -22.05 1.58 -3.92
CA HIS A 105 -23.23 2.13 -4.58
C HIS A 105 -23.91 3.21 -3.73
N SER A 106 -24.05 2.98 -2.42
CA SER A 106 -24.60 4.00 -1.50
C SER A 106 -23.76 5.26 -1.49
N MET A 107 -22.44 5.11 -1.35
CA MET A 107 -21.52 6.26 -1.35
C MET A 107 -21.53 7.04 -2.66
N VAL A 108 -21.64 6.34 -3.80
CA VAL A 108 -21.75 6.99 -5.11
C VAL A 108 -23.09 7.74 -5.23
N ALA A 109 -24.20 7.15 -4.76
CA ALA A 109 -25.50 7.82 -4.76
C ALA A 109 -25.48 9.10 -3.92
N ASP A 110 -24.86 9.05 -2.74
CA ASP A 110 -24.69 10.22 -1.87
C ASP A 110 -23.83 11.31 -2.55
N ALA A 111 -22.73 10.91 -3.18
CA ALA A 111 -21.87 11.82 -3.93
C ALA A 111 -22.60 12.51 -5.09
N LEU A 112 -23.39 11.75 -5.85
CA LEU A 112 -24.19 12.29 -6.97
C LEU A 112 -25.34 13.21 -6.55
N SER A 113 -25.75 13.18 -5.29
CA SER A 113 -26.76 14.07 -4.75
C SER A 113 -26.24 15.47 -4.43
N LYS A 114 -24.93 15.66 -4.38
CA LYS A 114 -24.27 16.95 -4.08
C LYS A 114 -23.99 17.71 -5.38
N GLU A 115 -24.06 19.04 -5.31
CA GLU A 115 -23.65 19.89 -6.44
C GLU A 115 -22.13 19.90 -6.64
N GLU A 116 -21.39 19.90 -5.53
CA GLU A 116 -19.93 19.79 -5.50
C GLU A 116 -19.49 19.00 -4.26
N MET A 117 -18.31 18.37 -4.34
CA MET A 117 -17.73 17.63 -3.23
C MET A 117 -16.21 17.61 -3.33
N ASP A 118 -15.52 17.49 -2.19
CA ASP A 118 -14.12 17.15 -2.16
C ASP A 118 -13.94 15.62 -2.35
N ALA A 119 -13.42 15.25 -3.52
CA ALA A 119 -13.27 13.83 -3.89
C ALA A 119 -12.32 13.05 -2.97
N VAL A 120 -11.40 13.73 -2.28
CA VAL A 120 -10.46 13.08 -1.35
C VAL A 120 -11.11 12.90 0.01
N TYR A 121 -11.55 13.99 0.64
CA TYR A 121 -12.03 13.96 2.02
C TYR A 121 -13.46 13.45 2.16
N GLU A 122 -14.32 13.67 1.15
CA GLU A 122 -15.73 13.30 1.24
C GLU A 122 -16.06 11.98 0.54
N PHE A 123 -15.11 11.40 -0.23
CA PHE A 123 -15.34 10.13 -0.91
C PHE A 123 -14.19 9.12 -0.73
N ALA A 124 -12.97 9.45 -1.17
CA ALA A 124 -11.89 8.45 -1.22
C ALA A 124 -11.43 8.01 0.17
N LEU A 125 -11.26 8.94 1.10
CA LEU A 125 -10.85 8.65 2.47
C LEU A 125 -11.92 7.85 3.24
N PRO A 126 -13.21 8.27 3.29
CA PRO A 126 -14.27 7.45 3.87
C PRO A 126 -14.40 6.08 3.23
N LEU A 127 -14.29 5.98 1.91
CA LEU A 127 -14.32 4.69 1.20
C LEU A 127 -13.21 3.77 1.69
N GLN A 128 -11.98 4.27 1.77
CA GLN A 128 -10.83 3.50 2.23
C GLN A 128 -11.01 3.01 3.67
N CYS A 129 -11.41 3.88 4.58
CA CYS A 129 -11.58 3.56 6.00
C CYS A 129 -12.71 2.55 6.22
N ARG A 130 -13.87 2.72 5.57
CA ARG A 130 -14.99 1.78 5.64
C ARG A 130 -14.65 0.42 5.03
N ALA A 131 -13.96 0.42 3.87
CA ALA A 131 -13.50 -0.82 3.25
C ALA A 131 -12.53 -1.59 4.15
N LEU A 132 -11.61 -0.87 4.81
CA LEU A 132 -10.67 -1.48 5.74
C LEU A 132 -11.39 -2.03 6.99
N ALA A 133 -12.36 -1.31 7.55
CA ALA A 133 -13.15 -1.78 8.68
C ALA A 133 -13.87 -3.10 8.34
N ARG A 134 -14.52 -3.18 7.18
CA ARG A 134 -15.15 -4.42 6.70
C ARG A 134 -14.16 -5.53 6.48
N PHE A 135 -13.02 -5.23 5.88
CA PHE A 135 -11.95 -6.20 5.66
C PHE A 135 -11.42 -6.80 6.96
N LEU A 136 -11.21 -5.97 7.98
CA LEU A 136 -10.69 -6.39 9.28
C LEU A 136 -11.79 -6.93 10.24
N HIS A 137 -13.07 -6.93 9.84
CA HIS A 137 -14.20 -7.29 10.70
C HIS A 137 -14.31 -6.48 12.00
N VAL A 138 -13.98 -5.21 11.91
CA VAL A 138 -14.22 -4.27 13.01
C VAL A 138 -15.49 -3.47 12.77
N PRO A 139 -16.13 -2.94 13.82
CA PRO A 139 -17.33 -2.11 13.66
C PRO A 139 -17.08 -0.92 12.72
N GLU A 140 -18.08 -0.57 11.90
CA GLU A 140 -17.96 0.56 10.96
C GLU A 140 -17.71 1.90 11.68
N SER A 141 -18.13 2.03 12.93
CA SER A 141 -17.83 3.21 13.77
C SER A 141 -16.32 3.47 13.95
N GLU A 142 -15.48 2.43 13.82
CA GLU A 142 -14.02 2.61 13.87
C GLU A 142 -13.49 3.36 12.64
N SER A 143 -14.19 3.29 11.50
CA SER A 143 -13.76 4.00 10.29
C SER A 143 -13.73 5.52 10.49
N GLU A 144 -14.67 6.07 11.28
CA GLU A 144 -14.72 7.50 11.60
C GLU A 144 -13.51 7.95 12.43
N VAL A 145 -13.00 7.07 13.31
CA VAL A 145 -11.79 7.34 14.08
C VAL A 145 -10.56 7.36 13.17
N TRP A 146 -10.50 6.45 12.19
CA TRP A 146 -9.37 6.38 11.26
C TRP A 146 -9.37 7.50 10.23
N GLU A 147 -10.54 8.00 9.85
CA GLU A 147 -10.66 9.20 9.01
C GLU A 147 -10.06 10.46 9.67
N ALA A 148 -10.02 10.49 11.01
CA ALA A 148 -9.49 11.60 11.78
C ALA A 148 -7.96 11.56 11.99
N TRP A 149 -7.30 10.46 11.64
CA TRP A 149 -5.84 10.27 11.77
C TRP A 149 -5.13 10.70 10.49
#